data_8c536b1f30607e297f22bc3df673225f
#
_entry.id   8c536b1f30607e297f22bc3df673225f
#
_cell.length_a   1.000
_cell.length_b   1.000
_cell.length_c   1.000
_cell.angle_alpha   90.00
_cell.angle_beta   90.00
_cell.angle_gamma   90.00
#
_symmetry.space_group_name_H-M   'P 1'
#
loop_
_entity.id
_entity.type
_entity.pdbx_description
1 polymer ?
#
loop_
_entity_poly.entity_id
_entity_poly.type
_entity_poly.pdbx_seq_one_letter_code
_entity_poly.pdbx_strand_id
1 'polypeptide(L)'
;IAAFIWPSYTGDEPRTRIFWPEGYGEWQTVKAMTNRGYEGCRWPRIPTWGYVNEADSRVMEMQINCAVSYGVNVFIYDWYWYDNRPFLENCLNDGFLKARNNTQMKFMLMWANHNATHLWDKRNSDTDLSTVIWSGVVTPEIFSEICDRTIEKYFKRENYYMIDGCPVYMVFDVDNFIRTFGTTQECKKGLEEFRRKTVEAGFKGLHFQAVNWK
;
A
#
# COMPACT_ATOMS: atom_id res chain seq x y z
N ILE A 1 -6.83 -14.66 -9.12
CA ILE A 1 -6.44 -13.34 -9.64
C ILE A 1 -6.12 -12.44 -8.46
N ALA A 2 -5.03 -11.66 -8.54
CA ALA A 2 -4.69 -10.65 -7.54
C ALA A 2 -4.89 -9.24 -8.13
N ALA A 3 -5.33 -8.30 -7.29
CA ALA A 3 -5.53 -6.91 -7.66
C ALA A 3 -4.78 -5.99 -6.69
N PHE A 4 -4.08 -4.98 -7.21
CA PHE A 4 -3.47 -3.93 -6.41
C PHE A 4 -4.53 -3.00 -5.84
N ILE A 5 -4.35 -2.59 -4.60
CA ILE A 5 -5.17 -1.60 -3.90
C ILE A 5 -4.31 -0.39 -3.59
N TRP A 6 -4.64 0.73 -4.20
CA TRP A 6 -4.10 2.04 -3.89
C TRP A 6 -4.92 2.66 -2.74
N PRO A 7 -4.37 2.79 -1.52
CA PRO A 7 -5.17 3.05 -0.32
C PRO A 7 -5.42 4.54 -0.01
N SER A 8 -5.38 5.42 -1.00
CA SER A 8 -5.43 6.87 -0.80
C SER A 8 -6.85 7.47 -0.79
N TYR A 9 -7.87 6.67 -1.10
CA TYR A 9 -9.27 7.15 -1.19
C TYR A 9 -9.94 7.18 0.19
N THR A 10 -9.22 7.71 1.15
CA THR A 10 -9.66 7.92 2.53
C THR A 10 -9.30 9.33 2.99
N GLY A 11 -10.01 9.88 3.96
CA GLY A 11 -9.72 11.20 4.52
C GLY A 11 -9.18 11.18 5.95
N ASP A 12 -8.94 9.99 6.48
CA ASP A 12 -8.80 9.78 7.93
C ASP A 12 -7.34 9.88 8.43
N GLU A 13 -6.36 9.83 7.52
CA GLU A 13 -4.95 10.03 7.86
C GLU A 13 -4.60 11.53 7.79
N PRO A 14 -4.30 12.20 8.92
CA PRO A 14 -4.07 13.66 8.92
C PRO A 14 -2.91 14.13 8.04
N ARG A 15 -1.85 13.31 7.88
CA ARG A 15 -0.69 13.64 7.04
C ARG A 15 -1.03 13.67 5.55
N THR A 16 -2.11 13.02 5.11
CA THR A 16 -2.58 13.09 3.74
C THR A 16 -2.94 14.50 3.30
N ARG A 17 -3.25 15.39 4.26
CA ARG A 17 -3.59 16.78 3.99
C ARG A 17 -2.46 17.61 3.40
N ILE A 18 -1.22 17.11 3.46
CA ILE A 18 -0.09 17.73 2.73
C ILE A 18 -0.29 17.61 1.22
N PHE A 19 -0.95 16.52 0.77
CA PHE A 19 -1.24 16.27 -0.64
C PHE A 19 -2.69 16.62 -1.00
N TRP A 20 -3.63 16.32 -0.10
CA TRP A 20 -5.09 16.44 -0.30
C TRP A 20 -5.74 17.19 0.87
N PRO A 21 -5.59 18.53 0.91
CA PRO A 21 -6.01 19.35 2.06
C PRO A 21 -7.51 19.32 2.35
N GLU A 22 -8.36 18.94 1.39
CA GLU A 22 -9.82 18.88 1.58
C GLU A 22 -10.25 17.73 2.50
N GLY A 23 -9.36 16.76 2.77
CA GLY A 23 -9.56 15.75 3.82
C GLY A 23 -10.36 14.51 3.40
N TYR A 24 -10.48 14.22 2.11
CA TYR A 24 -11.04 12.98 1.59
C TYR A 24 -10.10 12.26 0.60
N GLY A 25 -8.80 12.40 0.86
CA GLY A 25 -7.75 11.74 0.11
C GLY A 25 -7.72 12.12 -1.36
N GLU A 26 -7.27 11.20 -2.19
CA GLU A 26 -7.06 11.44 -3.63
C GLU A 26 -8.35 11.67 -4.42
N TRP A 27 -9.53 11.46 -3.84
CA TRP A 27 -10.77 11.91 -4.47
C TRP A 27 -10.75 13.41 -4.80
N GLN A 28 -9.99 14.20 -4.04
CA GLN A 28 -9.77 15.60 -4.36
C GLN A 28 -9.14 15.77 -5.74
N THR A 29 -8.14 14.99 -6.09
CA THR A 29 -7.49 14.98 -7.40
C THR A 29 -8.48 14.56 -8.49
N VAL A 30 -9.20 13.46 -8.27
CA VAL A 30 -10.18 12.93 -9.25
C VAL A 30 -11.29 13.95 -9.53
N LYS A 31 -11.87 14.56 -8.48
CA LYS A 31 -12.95 15.57 -8.60
C LYS A 31 -12.50 16.83 -9.34
N ALA A 32 -11.25 17.18 -9.23
CA ALA A 32 -10.71 18.38 -9.85
C ALA A 32 -10.13 18.14 -11.25
N MET A 33 -10.17 16.92 -11.77
CA MET A 33 -9.73 16.64 -13.13
C MET A 33 -10.63 17.32 -14.14
N THR A 34 -10.00 18.03 -15.09
CA THR A 34 -10.66 18.63 -16.25
C THR A 34 -10.40 17.83 -17.50
N ASN A 35 -11.18 18.06 -18.54
CA ASN A 35 -10.96 17.41 -19.83
C ASN A 35 -9.55 17.71 -20.36
N ARG A 36 -8.78 16.64 -20.63
CA ARG A 36 -7.42 16.72 -21.20
C ARG A 36 -7.39 16.33 -22.68
N GLY A 37 -8.42 16.65 -23.44
CA GLY A 37 -8.44 16.45 -24.90
C GLY A 37 -8.93 15.09 -25.37
N TYR A 38 -9.51 14.27 -24.49
CA TYR A 38 -10.20 13.05 -24.91
C TYR A 38 -11.65 13.37 -25.27
N GLU A 39 -11.94 13.43 -26.56
CA GLU A 39 -13.31 13.64 -27.04
C GLU A 39 -14.24 12.53 -26.52
N GLY A 40 -15.47 12.90 -26.15
CA GLY A 40 -16.49 11.96 -25.65
C GLY A 40 -16.36 11.56 -24.18
N CYS A 41 -15.31 12.00 -23.47
CA CYS A 41 -15.17 11.74 -22.03
C CYS A 41 -15.79 12.87 -21.21
N ARG A 42 -16.66 12.51 -20.24
CA ARG A 42 -17.16 13.45 -19.23
C ARG A 42 -16.14 13.54 -18.09
N TRP A 43 -15.82 14.77 -17.69
CA TRP A 43 -14.91 15.08 -16.59
C TRP A 43 -15.60 15.99 -15.56
N PRO A 44 -15.32 15.84 -14.27
CA PRO A 44 -14.58 14.74 -13.64
C PRO A 44 -15.31 13.41 -13.81
N ARG A 45 -14.56 12.30 -13.82
CA ARG A 45 -15.16 10.97 -13.81
C ARG A 45 -15.79 10.67 -12.45
N ILE A 46 -17.01 10.17 -12.48
CA ILE A 46 -17.73 9.79 -11.27
C ILE A 46 -17.71 8.25 -11.19
N PRO A 47 -17.14 7.67 -10.12
CA PRO A 47 -17.16 6.22 -9.92
C PRO A 47 -18.59 5.71 -9.79
N THR A 48 -18.84 4.46 -10.19
CA THR A 48 -20.17 3.85 -10.11
C THR A 48 -20.76 3.87 -8.70
N TRP A 49 -19.90 3.72 -7.68
CA TRP A 49 -20.32 3.76 -6.27
C TRP A 49 -20.17 5.15 -5.63
N GLY A 50 -19.89 6.18 -6.44
CA GLY A 50 -19.56 7.51 -5.94
C GLY A 50 -18.14 7.59 -5.36
N TYR A 51 -17.85 8.70 -4.71
CA TYR A 51 -16.56 8.96 -4.07
C TYR A 51 -16.57 8.41 -2.64
N VAL A 52 -16.54 7.09 -2.53
CA VAL A 52 -16.65 6.36 -1.26
C VAL A 52 -15.38 6.49 -0.41
N ASN A 53 -15.53 6.40 0.92
CA ASN A 53 -14.39 6.32 1.83
C ASN A 53 -13.99 4.85 2.03
N GLU A 54 -12.82 4.47 1.54
CA GLU A 54 -12.32 3.09 1.63
C GLU A 54 -11.84 2.69 3.04
N ALA A 55 -11.81 3.62 4.00
CA ALA A 55 -11.66 3.29 5.41
C ALA A 55 -12.98 2.86 6.08
N ASP A 56 -14.12 2.97 5.39
CA ASP A 56 -15.39 2.41 5.86
C ASP A 56 -15.48 0.92 5.56
N SER A 57 -15.66 0.11 6.61
CA SER A 57 -15.75 -1.34 6.48
C SER A 57 -16.93 -1.81 5.61
N ARG A 58 -18.04 -1.05 5.54
CA ARG A 58 -19.19 -1.37 4.67
C ARG A 58 -18.85 -1.14 3.20
N VAL A 59 -18.06 -0.13 2.90
CA VAL A 59 -17.54 0.11 1.54
C VAL A 59 -16.64 -1.07 1.15
N MET A 60 -15.75 -1.51 2.03
CA MET A 60 -14.92 -2.69 1.79
C MET A 60 -15.75 -3.97 1.64
N GLU A 61 -16.84 -4.15 2.39
CA GLU A 61 -17.76 -5.28 2.19
C GLU A 61 -18.31 -5.31 0.76
N MET A 62 -18.68 -4.16 0.20
CA MET A 62 -19.14 -4.05 -1.19
C MET A 62 -18.02 -4.37 -2.18
N GLN A 63 -16.83 -3.82 -1.98
CA GLN A 63 -15.68 -4.06 -2.85
C GLN A 63 -15.26 -5.53 -2.84
N ILE A 64 -15.20 -6.17 -1.67
CA ILE A 64 -14.88 -7.60 -1.52
C ILE A 64 -15.91 -8.44 -2.26
N ASN A 65 -17.22 -8.21 -2.05
CA ASN A 65 -18.28 -8.94 -2.73
C ASN A 65 -18.16 -8.83 -4.26
N CYS A 66 -17.93 -7.63 -4.76
CA CYS A 66 -17.74 -7.41 -6.18
C CYS A 66 -16.49 -8.15 -6.70
N ALA A 67 -15.35 -7.97 -6.04
CA ALA A 67 -14.10 -8.59 -6.44
C ALA A 67 -14.18 -10.11 -6.49
N VAL A 68 -14.74 -10.74 -5.45
CA VAL A 68 -14.94 -12.19 -5.37
C VAL A 68 -15.86 -12.68 -6.48
N SER A 69 -16.95 -11.95 -6.76
CA SER A 69 -17.91 -12.31 -7.83
C SER A 69 -17.27 -12.33 -9.23
N TYR A 70 -16.18 -11.59 -9.42
CA TYR A 70 -15.44 -11.54 -10.67
C TYR A 70 -14.09 -12.28 -10.62
N GLY A 71 -13.89 -13.15 -9.62
CA GLY A 71 -12.74 -14.06 -9.53
C GLY A 71 -11.45 -13.44 -9.00
N VAL A 72 -11.50 -12.24 -8.40
CA VAL A 72 -10.37 -11.69 -7.65
C VAL A 72 -10.32 -12.35 -6.28
N ASN A 73 -9.15 -12.89 -5.91
CA ASN A 73 -8.98 -13.71 -4.69
C ASN A 73 -8.00 -13.09 -3.70
N VAL A 74 -7.16 -12.14 -4.16
CA VAL A 74 -6.12 -11.51 -3.34
C VAL A 74 -6.13 -10.01 -3.60
N PHE A 75 -6.13 -9.22 -2.54
CA PHE A 75 -5.80 -7.81 -2.59
C PHE A 75 -4.34 -7.60 -2.22
N ILE A 76 -3.59 -6.90 -3.07
CA ILE A 76 -2.22 -6.47 -2.85
C ILE A 76 -2.27 -5.01 -2.42
N TYR A 77 -2.09 -4.76 -1.12
CA TYR A 77 -2.12 -3.40 -0.59
C TYR A 77 -0.80 -2.70 -0.81
N ASP A 78 -0.81 -1.57 -1.51
CA ASP A 78 0.29 -0.62 -1.48
C ASP A 78 0.41 -0.13 -0.04
N TRP A 79 1.53 -0.48 0.60
CA TRP A 79 1.78 -0.16 1.99
C TRP A 79 2.98 0.78 2.09
N TYR A 80 2.87 1.81 2.90
CA TYR A 80 3.85 2.89 2.97
C TYR A 80 4.42 3.07 4.36
N TRP A 81 5.68 3.50 4.40
CA TRP A 81 6.38 3.91 5.60
C TRP A 81 7.14 5.19 5.32
N TYR A 82 6.70 6.29 5.92
CA TYR A 82 7.32 7.59 5.77
C TYR A 82 7.45 8.28 7.12
N ASP A 83 8.53 9.05 7.31
CA ASP A 83 8.75 9.81 8.54
C ASP A 83 8.65 8.90 9.78
N ASN A 84 9.36 7.76 9.71
CA ASN A 84 9.48 6.73 10.76
C ASN A 84 8.15 6.15 11.26
N ARG A 85 7.13 6.12 10.44
CA ARG A 85 5.82 5.52 10.78
C ARG A 85 5.03 5.11 9.55
N PRO A 86 4.07 4.18 9.71
CA PRO A 86 3.22 3.76 8.59
C PRO A 86 2.37 4.93 8.06
N PHE A 87 2.03 4.86 6.79
CA PHE A 87 1.22 5.87 6.10
C PHE A 87 0.15 5.19 5.25
N LEU A 88 -1.05 5.78 5.15
CA LEU A 88 -2.22 5.28 4.39
C LEU A 88 -2.71 3.88 4.83
N GLU A 89 -2.57 3.52 6.10
CA GLU A 89 -3.04 2.21 6.57
C GLU A 89 -4.56 2.12 6.80
N ASN A 90 -5.31 3.24 6.80
CA ASN A 90 -6.72 3.26 7.20
C ASN A 90 -7.61 2.41 6.28
N CYS A 91 -7.35 2.43 4.96
CA CYS A 91 -8.04 1.56 4.00
C CYS A 91 -7.92 0.08 4.39
N LEU A 92 -6.72 -0.39 4.73
CA LEU A 92 -6.49 -1.76 5.18
C LEU A 92 -7.04 -2.01 6.59
N ASN A 93 -6.64 -1.17 7.57
CA ASN A 93 -6.89 -1.44 8.98
C ASN A 93 -8.32 -1.19 9.42
N ASP A 94 -8.95 -0.13 8.91
CA ASP A 94 -10.30 0.29 9.30
C ASP A 94 -11.34 -0.17 8.29
N GLY A 95 -11.01 -0.14 7.02
CA GLY A 95 -11.85 -0.65 5.95
C GLY A 95 -11.83 -2.18 5.87
N PHE A 96 -10.76 -2.73 5.30
CA PHE A 96 -10.70 -4.16 4.95
C PHE A 96 -10.72 -5.11 6.16
N LEU A 97 -9.82 -4.89 7.13
CA LEU A 97 -9.71 -5.81 8.27
C LEU A 97 -10.93 -5.80 9.20
N LYS A 98 -11.78 -4.75 9.13
CA LYS A 98 -13.04 -4.66 9.88
C LYS A 98 -14.27 -5.05 9.06
N ALA A 99 -14.12 -5.30 7.76
CA ALA A 99 -15.20 -5.78 6.91
C ALA A 99 -15.65 -7.18 7.36
N ARG A 100 -16.96 -7.42 7.46
CA ARG A 100 -17.55 -8.69 7.96
C ARG A 100 -17.22 -9.89 7.08
N ASN A 101 -17.02 -9.64 5.77
CA ASN A 101 -16.72 -10.64 4.76
C ASN A 101 -15.23 -10.71 4.38
N ASN A 102 -14.33 -10.11 5.16
CA ASN A 102 -12.91 -10.04 4.82
C ASN A 102 -12.25 -11.43 4.68
N THR A 103 -12.78 -12.46 5.35
CA THR A 103 -12.30 -13.85 5.23
C THR A 103 -12.51 -14.47 3.84
N GLN A 104 -13.38 -13.90 3.01
CA GLN A 104 -13.57 -14.34 1.63
C GLN A 104 -12.45 -13.85 0.69
N MET A 105 -11.63 -12.91 1.15
CA MET A 105 -10.55 -12.29 0.38
C MET A 105 -9.22 -12.44 1.11
N LYS A 106 -8.21 -12.98 0.43
CA LYS A 106 -6.85 -12.92 0.94
C LYS A 106 -6.25 -11.55 0.69
N PHE A 107 -5.27 -11.17 1.49
CA PHE A 107 -4.50 -9.93 1.28
C PHE A 107 -3.02 -10.14 1.54
N MET A 108 -2.22 -9.29 0.92
CA MET A 108 -0.79 -9.20 1.18
C MET A 108 -0.33 -7.75 1.10
N LEU A 109 0.84 -7.47 1.63
CA LEU A 109 1.47 -6.17 1.56
C LEU A 109 2.47 -6.10 0.42
N MET A 110 2.46 -4.98 -0.30
CA MET A 110 3.57 -4.52 -1.11
C MET A 110 4.10 -3.24 -0.48
N TRP A 111 5.30 -3.30 0.08
CA TRP A 111 5.95 -2.08 0.56
C TRP A 111 6.32 -1.20 -0.63
N ALA A 112 5.54 -0.14 -0.82
CA ALA A 112 5.75 0.86 -1.85
C ALA A 112 6.83 1.86 -1.40
N ASN A 113 8.07 1.37 -1.36
CA ASN A 113 9.25 2.03 -0.82
C ASN A 113 9.88 3.05 -1.79
N HIS A 114 9.05 3.73 -2.58
CA HIS A 114 9.49 4.87 -3.39
C HIS A 114 9.32 6.19 -2.62
N ASN A 115 9.96 7.26 -3.11
CA ASN A 115 9.80 8.57 -2.51
C ASN A 115 8.39 9.12 -2.71
N ALA A 116 7.84 9.75 -1.66
CA ALA A 116 6.70 10.65 -1.81
C ALA A 116 7.19 12.00 -2.32
N THR A 117 6.63 12.47 -3.43
CA THR A 117 7.05 13.70 -4.10
C THR A 117 5.88 14.65 -4.30
N HIS A 118 6.15 15.85 -4.78
CA HIS A 118 5.12 16.81 -5.16
C HIS A 118 4.20 16.32 -6.29
N LEU A 119 4.51 15.21 -6.95
CA LEU A 119 3.61 14.58 -7.92
C LEU A 119 2.21 14.27 -7.32
N TRP A 120 2.15 14.00 -6.03
CA TRP A 120 0.89 13.72 -5.33
C TRP A 120 0.14 14.99 -4.92
N ASP A 121 0.79 16.15 -4.93
CA ASP A 121 0.14 17.43 -4.58
C ASP A 121 -0.31 18.15 -5.84
N LYS A 122 -1.59 18.08 -6.09
CA LYS A 122 -2.22 18.72 -7.24
C LYS A 122 -1.99 20.24 -7.36
N ARG A 123 -1.71 20.91 -6.24
CA ARG A 123 -1.46 22.37 -6.21
C ARG A 123 -0.13 22.75 -6.85
N ASN A 124 0.79 21.79 -6.97
CA ASN A 124 2.16 22.01 -7.43
C ASN A 124 2.35 21.77 -8.94
N SER A 125 1.33 22.08 -9.77
CA SER A 125 1.42 21.88 -11.23
C SER A 125 2.57 22.63 -11.90
N ASP A 126 3.08 23.69 -11.28
CA ASP A 126 4.14 24.57 -11.79
C ASP A 126 5.49 24.37 -11.07
N THR A 127 5.58 23.46 -10.10
CA THR A 127 6.80 23.15 -9.36
C THR A 127 7.48 21.88 -9.90
N ASP A 128 8.74 21.68 -9.55
CA ASP A 128 9.43 20.44 -9.82
C ASP A 128 8.74 19.29 -9.09
N LEU A 129 7.97 18.51 -9.85
CA LEU A 129 7.19 17.36 -9.33
C LEU A 129 8.10 16.25 -8.78
N SER A 130 9.40 16.28 -9.07
CA SER A 130 10.37 15.31 -8.53
C SER A 130 10.87 15.66 -7.13
N THR A 131 10.57 16.84 -6.61
CA THR A 131 10.99 17.26 -5.26
C THR A 131 10.44 16.28 -4.21
N VAL A 132 11.37 15.68 -3.46
CA VAL A 132 11.05 14.67 -2.44
C VAL A 132 10.50 15.34 -1.19
N ILE A 133 9.32 14.93 -0.76
CA ILE A 133 8.70 15.31 0.51
C ILE A 133 9.11 14.33 1.61
N TRP A 134 8.97 13.03 1.33
CA TRP A 134 9.42 11.95 2.22
C TRP A 134 10.20 10.91 1.43
N SER A 135 11.32 10.48 2.01
CA SER A 135 12.12 9.39 1.44
C SER A 135 11.42 8.04 1.60
N GLY A 136 11.49 7.21 0.57
CA GLY A 136 11.11 5.80 0.65
C GLY A 136 12.25 4.90 1.17
N VAL A 137 13.49 5.44 1.27
CA VAL A 137 14.64 4.76 1.87
C VAL A 137 14.59 4.94 3.38
N VAL A 138 14.72 3.86 4.13
CA VAL A 138 14.78 3.83 5.59
C VAL A 138 16.15 3.37 6.06
N THR A 139 16.42 3.35 7.38
CA THR A 139 17.61 2.70 7.94
C THR A 139 17.39 1.20 8.16
N PRO A 140 18.46 0.39 8.32
CA PRO A 140 18.31 -1.03 8.66
C PRO A 140 17.52 -1.28 9.95
N GLU A 141 17.65 -0.40 10.96
CA GLU A 141 16.93 -0.48 12.23
C GLU A 141 15.44 -0.27 12.01
N ILE A 142 15.06 0.73 11.22
CA ILE A 142 13.66 0.99 10.87
C ILE A 142 13.10 -0.17 10.03
N PHE A 143 13.89 -0.74 9.11
CA PHE A 143 13.45 -1.92 8.37
C PHE A 143 13.18 -3.11 9.32
N SER A 144 14.01 -3.30 10.34
CA SER A 144 13.77 -4.31 11.38
C SER A 144 12.44 -4.07 12.12
N GLU A 145 12.12 -2.81 12.44
CA GLU A 145 10.83 -2.43 13.03
C GLU A 145 9.65 -2.72 12.07
N ILE A 146 9.82 -2.40 10.79
CA ILE A 146 8.83 -2.73 9.75
C ILE A 146 8.58 -4.24 9.71
N CYS A 147 9.63 -5.07 9.78
CA CYS A 147 9.50 -6.52 9.80
C CYS A 147 8.68 -7.00 11.02
N ASP A 148 9.03 -6.53 12.22
CA ASP A 148 8.34 -6.91 13.45
C ASP A 148 6.86 -6.51 13.41
N ARG A 149 6.58 -5.27 12.99
CA ARG A 149 5.21 -4.80 12.82
C ARG A 149 4.43 -5.62 11.81
N THR A 150 5.04 -5.95 10.66
CA THR A 150 4.41 -6.72 9.59
C THR A 150 4.05 -8.12 10.07
N ILE A 151 4.95 -8.79 10.77
CA ILE A 151 4.72 -10.12 11.35
C ILE A 151 3.58 -10.06 12.36
N GLU A 152 3.66 -9.15 13.33
CA GLU A 152 2.69 -9.10 14.43
C GLU A 152 1.30 -8.66 13.98
N LYS A 153 1.22 -7.68 13.13
CA LYS A 153 -0.05 -7.06 12.77
C LYS A 153 -0.76 -7.75 11.61
N TYR A 154 0.01 -8.27 10.65
CA TYR A 154 -0.54 -8.74 9.38
C TYR A 154 -0.31 -10.22 9.12
N PHE A 155 0.91 -10.75 9.22
CA PHE A 155 1.18 -12.15 8.86
C PHE A 155 0.36 -13.14 9.70
N LYS A 156 0.08 -12.81 10.96
CA LYS A 156 -0.73 -13.64 11.87
C LYS A 156 -2.24 -13.60 11.56
N ARG A 157 -2.68 -12.84 10.56
CA ARG A 157 -4.08 -12.84 10.15
C ARG A 157 -4.42 -14.08 9.35
N GLU A 158 -5.54 -14.71 9.65
CA GLU A 158 -6.01 -15.94 8.98
C GLU A 158 -6.13 -15.79 7.46
N ASN A 159 -6.50 -14.59 7.01
CA ASN A 159 -6.67 -14.27 5.60
C ASN A 159 -5.44 -13.61 4.96
N TYR A 160 -4.27 -13.57 5.63
CA TYR A 160 -3.04 -13.16 4.97
C TYR A 160 -2.66 -14.16 3.87
N TYR A 161 -2.18 -13.67 2.73
CA TYR A 161 -1.85 -14.52 1.60
C TYR A 161 -0.54 -15.30 1.84
N MET A 162 -0.63 -16.62 1.71
CA MET A 162 0.48 -17.54 1.93
C MET A 162 0.77 -18.37 0.69
N ILE A 163 2.04 -18.67 0.46
CA ILE A 163 2.49 -19.67 -0.50
C ILE A 163 3.31 -20.72 0.28
N ASP A 164 2.88 -21.98 0.23
CA ASP A 164 3.52 -23.13 0.91
C ASP A 164 3.75 -22.93 2.41
N GLY A 165 2.88 -22.14 3.05
CA GLY A 165 2.98 -21.81 4.48
C GLY A 165 3.97 -20.69 4.81
N CYS A 166 4.42 -19.95 3.78
CA CYS A 166 5.24 -18.75 3.90
C CYS A 166 4.38 -17.53 3.58
N PRO A 167 4.30 -16.51 4.46
CA PRO A 167 3.64 -15.25 4.14
C PRO A 167 4.35 -14.58 2.97
N VAL A 168 3.54 -14.01 2.06
CA VAL A 168 4.05 -13.31 0.87
C VAL A 168 4.24 -11.83 1.22
N TYR A 169 5.44 -11.32 0.98
CA TYR A 169 5.76 -9.90 1.14
C TYR A 169 6.44 -9.37 -0.10
N MET A 170 6.02 -8.21 -0.57
CA MET A 170 6.53 -7.63 -1.81
C MET A 170 7.17 -6.26 -1.56
N VAL A 171 8.23 -5.93 -2.29
CA VAL A 171 8.79 -4.58 -2.38
C VAL A 171 8.61 -4.02 -3.78
N PHE A 172 8.35 -2.72 -3.85
CA PHE A 172 8.11 -2.01 -5.09
C PHE A 172 9.41 -1.59 -5.78
N ASP A 173 10.32 -0.94 -5.04
CA ASP A 173 11.58 -0.39 -5.55
C ASP A 173 12.77 -1.15 -4.95
N VAL A 174 13.39 -1.98 -5.79
CA VAL A 174 14.55 -2.81 -5.41
C VAL A 174 15.78 -1.94 -5.14
N ASP A 175 15.98 -0.87 -5.91
CA ASP A 175 17.12 0.02 -5.72
C ASP A 175 17.04 0.75 -4.38
N ASN A 176 15.86 1.26 -4.01
CA ASN A 176 15.65 1.85 -2.68
C ASN A 176 15.76 0.82 -1.56
N PHE A 177 15.32 -0.42 -1.81
CA PHE A 177 15.50 -1.49 -0.84
C PHE A 177 16.98 -1.80 -0.60
N ILE A 178 17.82 -1.84 -1.66
CA ILE A 178 19.26 -2.00 -1.52
C ILE A 178 19.90 -0.79 -0.81
N ARG A 179 19.48 0.44 -1.17
CA ARG A 179 19.96 1.68 -0.54
C ARG A 179 19.71 1.73 0.97
N THR A 180 18.64 1.11 1.46
CA THR A 180 18.34 0.95 2.90
C THR A 180 19.53 0.32 3.65
N PHE A 181 20.27 -0.58 3.00
CA PHE A 181 21.40 -1.30 3.59
C PHE A 181 22.77 -0.83 3.07
N GLY A 182 22.80 0.02 2.06
CA GLY A 182 24.01 0.54 1.44
C GLY A 182 24.65 -0.38 0.40
N THR A 183 24.63 -1.70 0.61
CA THR A 183 25.18 -2.69 -0.32
C THR A 183 24.23 -3.88 -0.51
N THR A 184 24.36 -4.59 -1.62
CA THR A 184 23.60 -5.84 -1.88
C THR A 184 23.92 -6.93 -0.85
N GLN A 185 25.16 -6.97 -0.33
CA GLN A 185 25.55 -7.93 0.69
C GLN A 185 24.85 -7.67 2.01
N GLU A 186 24.77 -6.44 2.48
CA GLU A 186 24.06 -6.06 3.71
C GLU A 186 22.53 -6.18 3.50
N CYS A 187 22.03 -5.86 2.31
CA CYS A 187 20.63 -6.10 1.94
C CYS A 187 20.25 -7.60 2.05
N LYS A 188 21.12 -8.50 1.59
CA LYS A 188 20.93 -9.95 1.75
C LYS A 188 20.83 -10.33 3.22
N LYS A 189 21.71 -9.81 4.09
CA LYS A 189 21.66 -10.07 5.55
C LYS A 189 20.34 -9.55 6.16
N GLY A 190 19.90 -8.35 5.79
CA GLY A 190 18.63 -7.80 6.25
C GLY A 190 17.43 -8.67 5.84
N LEU A 191 17.45 -9.21 4.63
CA LEU A 191 16.40 -10.12 4.16
C LEU A 191 16.47 -11.50 4.87
N GLU A 192 17.67 -12.02 5.14
CA GLU A 192 17.87 -13.24 5.93
C GLU A 192 17.34 -13.05 7.36
N GLU A 193 17.58 -11.89 7.97
CA GLU A 193 17.03 -11.55 9.28
C GLU A 193 15.51 -11.50 9.29
N PHE A 194 14.88 -10.91 8.26
CA PHE A 194 13.43 -10.93 8.12
C PHE A 194 12.88 -12.36 8.01
N ARG A 195 13.55 -13.23 7.24
CA ARG A 195 13.18 -14.65 7.16
C ARG A 195 13.30 -15.34 8.51
N ARG A 196 14.38 -15.09 9.24
CA ARG A 196 14.60 -15.65 10.58
C ARG A 196 13.48 -15.25 11.54
N LYS A 197 13.16 -13.95 11.63
CA LYS A 197 12.05 -13.44 12.45
C LYS A 197 10.71 -14.08 12.07
N THR A 198 10.46 -14.25 10.78
CA THR A 198 9.23 -14.88 10.28
C THR A 198 9.14 -16.36 10.72
N VAL A 199 10.24 -17.10 10.66
CA VAL A 199 10.29 -18.49 11.14
C VAL A 199 10.10 -18.55 12.66
N GLU A 200 10.73 -17.66 13.43
CA GLU A 200 10.56 -17.59 14.89
C GLU A 200 9.12 -17.25 15.30
N ALA A 201 8.38 -16.54 14.44
CA ALA A 201 6.96 -16.28 14.63
C ALA A 201 6.04 -17.47 14.30
N GLY A 202 6.62 -18.62 13.88
CA GLY A 202 5.90 -19.87 13.65
C GLY A 202 5.56 -20.18 12.18
N PHE A 203 6.05 -19.37 11.23
CA PHE A 203 5.84 -19.63 9.80
C PHE A 203 6.95 -20.52 9.22
N LYS A 204 6.70 -21.16 8.06
CA LYS A 204 7.71 -22.00 7.41
C LYS A 204 8.88 -21.21 6.80
N GLY A 205 8.71 -19.92 6.57
CA GLY A 205 9.67 -19.04 5.94
C GLY A 205 8.98 -17.76 5.47
N LEU A 206 9.63 -17.02 4.58
CA LEU A 206 9.11 -15.82 3.94
C LEU A 206 9.16 -15.98 2.43
N HIS A 207 8.04 -15.80 1.75
CA HIS A 207 7.98 -15.71 0.29
C HIS A 207 8.15 -14.25 -0.13
N PHE A 208 9.39 -13.86 -0.42
CA PHE A 208 9.72 -12.49 -0.78
C PHE A 208 9.62 -12.27 -2.29
N GLN A 209 8.95 -11.21 -2.69
CA GLN A 209 8.76 -10.80 -4.08
C GLN A 209 9.26 -9.37 -4.30
N ALA A 210 9.58 -9.05 -5.55
CA ALA A 210 9.91 -7.70 -5.98
C ALA A 210 9.20 -7.38 -7.29
N VAL A 211 8.77 -6.13 -7.43
CA VAL A 211 8.22 -5.64 -8.71
C VAL A 211 9.38 -5.43 -9.68
N ASN A 212 9.24 -5.95 -10.89
CA ASN A 212 10.22 -5.76 -11.96
C ASN A 212 9.67 -4.75 -12.98
N TRP A 213 10.30 -3.58 -13.02
CA TRP A 213 9.94 -2.49 -13.95
C TRP A 213 10.81 -2.44 -15.23
N LYS A 214 11.77 -3.34 -15.37
CA LYS A 214 12.74 -3.34 -16.50
C LYS A 214 12.49 -4.49 -17.43
#